data_9455c04ba7162366a88d00fbaa46bf8e
#
_entry.id   9455c04ba7162366a88d00fbaa46bf8e
#
_cell.length_a   1.000
_cell.length_b   1.000
_cell.length_c   1.000
_cell.angle_alpha   90.00
_cell.angle_beta   90.00
_cell.angle_gamma   90.00
#
_symmetry.space_group_name_H-M   'P 1'
#
loop_
_entity.id
_entity.type
_entity.pdbx_description
1 polymer ?
#
loop_
_entity_poly.entity_id
_entity_poly.type
_entity_poly.pdbx_seq_one_letter_code
_entity_poly.pdbx_strand_id
1 'polypeptide(L)'
;MPMHYPACRNYFIPVHIIPDRLFVMTTRNSTIDVAKGIGIFFVVLGHNWLSTHEKNELHIVIFSFHMPLFFFLAGIFLRAPDGILRFAIGRTGSLLKPYFVVLTGLGVLKMLRAALGGGGEASMSGTSYFISLLYGTGDTIEWIAMWFLPHLFISLIASLIILKAIEACTDNKVWIVSVALLLLGIGISSIDAYHHPTTIAASVMVPGRFLGLPWVADLIPITSSFIIFGYLLAEPAKSMKFSLPGLFVSAVVFVALHFYFDDTIDLNERVYDSAVVSTMEAATGIYITLSIASLLQNFPSFRKPLAYLGSGTLFILIFHGFLQTRAFVALHHISPYVYLNSIVSLAWSIAMSLLLWEMAKRQRWLSKLLLPQKPRKAIVHDELGRSAG
;
A
#
# COMPACT_ATOMS: atom_id res chain seq x y z
N MET A 1 15.87 29.88 -72.62
CA MET A 1 16.30 29.89 -71.19
C MET A 1 15.60 28.76 -70.51
N PRO A 2 16.29 27.68 -70.14
CA PRO A 2 15.68 26.61 -69.37
C PRO A 2 16.01 26.82 -67.87
N MET A 3 15.00 26.71 -67.00
CA MET A 3 15.12 26.80 -65.57
C MET A 3 15.71 25.49 -64.99
N HIS A 4 16.81 25.63 -64.28
CA HIS A 4 17.42 24.56 -63.49
C HIS A 4 16.67 24.37 -62.17
N TYR A 5 16.17 23.17 -61.94
CA TYR A 5 15.76 22.68 -60.62
C TYR A 5 16.97 22.08 -59.91
N PRO A 6 17.26 22.42 -58.65
CA PRO A 6 18.30 21.73 -57.90
C PRO A 6 17.81 20.36 -57.38
N ALA A 7 18.66 19.36 -57.60
CA ALA A 7 18.49 17.99 -57.17
C ALA A 7 18.36 17.83 -55.65
N CYS A 8 17.37 17.09 -55.19
CA CYS A 8 17.25 16.64 -53.81
C CYS A 8 18.43 15.75 -53.42
N ARG A 9 19.24 16.23 -52.53
CA ARG A 9 20.30 15.45 -51.86
C ARG A 9 19.65 14.49 -50.88
N ASN A 10 19.76 13.19 -51.14
CA ASN A 10 19.46 12.12 -50.18
C ASN A 10 20.37 12.21 -48.97
N TYR A 11 19.90 12.69 -47.86
CA TYR A 11 20.54 12.50 -46.56
C TYR A 11 20.29 11.10 -46.09
N PHE A 12 21.27 10.19 -46.26
CA PHE A 12 21.38 8.97 -45.51
C PHE A 12 21.63 9.35 -44.05
N ILE A 13 20.62 9.22 -43.20
CA ILE A 13 20.79 9.27 -41.75
C ILE A 13 21.37 7.90 -41.37
N PRO A 14 22.59 7.83 -40.83
CA PRO A 14 23.09 6.54 -40.31
C PRO A 14 22.20 6.11 -39.17
N VAL A 15 21.61 4.93 -39.30
CA VAL A 15 20.90 4.25 -38.20
C VAL A 15 21.97 3.95 -37.14
N HIS A 16 22.08 4.86 -36.17
CA HIS A 16 22.78 4.52 -34.95
C HIS A 16 22.05 3.34 -34.32
N ILE A 17 22.69 2.18 -34.38
CA ILE A 17 22.35 1.01 -33.58
C ILE A 17 22.39 1.48 -32.13
N ILE A 18 21.20 1.74 -31.56
CA ILE A 18 21.07 1.99 -30.14
C ILE A 18 21.51 0.68 -29.48
N PRO A 19 22.60 0.69 -28.70
CA PRO A 19 23.03 -0.52 -28.01
C PRO A 19 21.87 -0.99 -27.13
N ASP A 20 21.65 -2.30 -27.12
CA ASP A 20 20.66 -3.01 -26.30
C ASP A 20 20.48 -2.30 -24.98
N ARG A 21 19.24 -1.84 -24.75
CA ARG A 21 18.87 -1.30 -23.44
C ARG A 21 19.27 -2.34 -22.42
N LEU A 22 20.41 -2.12 -21.78
CA LEU A 22 20.73 -2.76 -20.51
C LEU A 22 19.44 -2.76 -19.71
N PHE A 23 18.93 -3.92 -19.43
CA PHE A 23 17.87 -4.16 -18.46
C PHE A 23 18.43 -3.63 -17.14
N VAL A 24 18.15 -2.34 -16.86
CA VAL A 24 18.49 -1.75 -15.58
C VAL A 24 17.64 -2.54 -14.60
N MET A 25 18.26 -3.56 -14.02
CA MET A 25 17.77 -4.14 -12.79
C MET A 25 17.58 -2.94 -11.88
N THR A 26 16.33 -2.58 -11.58
CA THR A 26 16.05 -1.53 -10.63
C THR A 26 16.76 -1.92 -9.35
N THR A 27 17.91 -1.33 -9.10
CA THR A 27 18.68 -1.59 -7.89
C THR A 27 17.75 -1.29 -6.73
N ARG A 28 17.49 -2.34 -5.96
CA ARG A 28 16.60 -2.28 -4.82
C ARG A 28 17.11 -1.18 -3.88
N ASN A 29 16.29 -0.16 -3.63
CA ASN A 29 16.67 0.97 -2.77
C ASN A 29 16.56 0.57 -1.30
N SER A 30 17.70 0.49 -0.62
CA SER A 30 17.76 0.01 0.76
C SER A 30 17.04 0.94 1.74
N THR A 31 17.08 2.25 1.53
CA THR A 31 16.36 3.23 2.37
C THR A 31 14.85 2.96 2.34
N ILE A 32 14.30 2.80 1.15
CA ILE A 32 12.86 2.57 0.97
C ILE A 32 12.45 1.19 1.50
N ASP A 33 13.29 0.16 1.34
CA ASP A 33 13.01 -1.16 1.90
C ASP A 33 13.03 -1.15 3.43
N VAL A 34 13.96 -0.41 4.05
CA VAL A 34 14.01 -0.19 5.51
C VAL A 34 12.80 0.61 5.97
N ALA A 35 12.42 1.68 5.25
CA ALA A 35 11.23 2.47 5.58
C ALA A 35 9.94 1.63 5.54
N LYS A 36 9.79 0.74 4.55
CA LYS A 36 8.68 -0.24 4.50
C LYS A 36 8.71 -1.18 5.72
N GLY A 37 9.90 -1.60 6.13
CA GLY A 37 10.07 -2.46 7.31
C GLY A 37 9.67 -1.76 8.61
N ILE A 38 10.04 -0.50 8.77
CA ILE A 38 9.60 0.33 9.90
C ILE A 38 8.08 0.52 9.85
N GLY A 39 7.54 0.89 8.68
CA GLY A 39 6.10 1.12 8.50
C GLY A 39 5.27 -0.12 8.84
N ILE A 40 5.64 -1.30 8.31
CA ILE A 40 4.87 -2.53 8.59
C ILE A 40 4.97 -2.97 10.05
N PHE A 41 6.09 -2.71 10.71
CA PHE A 41 6.21 -2.92 12.14
C PHE A 41 5.20 -2.04 12.91
N PHE A 42 5.04 -0.78 12.54
CA PHE A 42 4.04 0.12 13.12
C PHE A 42 2.60 -0.34 12.83
N VAL A 43 2.32 -0.89 11.65
CA VAL A 43 1.00 -1.50 11.37
C VAL A 43 0.70 -2.62 12.37
N VAL A 44 1.63 -3.56 12.56
CA VAL A 44 1.43 -4.67 13.50
C VAL A 44 1.29 -4.18 14.93
N LEU A 45 2.10 -3.19 15.33
CA LEU A 45 2.05 -2.58 16.66
C LEU A 45 0.75 -1.78 16.85
N GLY A 46 0.29 -1.04 15.84
CA GLY A 46 -0.95 -0.26 15.87
C GLY A 46 -2.22 -1.13 16.02
N HIS A 47 -2.16 -2.40 15.61
CA HIS A 47 -3.21 -3.40 15.83
C HIS A 47 -2.94 -4.33 17.02
N ASN A 48 -1.91 -4.05 17.81
CA ASN A 48 -1.59 -4.82 19.01
C ASN A 48 -2.40 -4.31 20.21
N TRP A 49 -2.65 -5.19 21.19
CA TRP A 49 -3.32 -4.82 22.43
C TRP A 49 -2.64 -3.63 23.13
N LEU A 50 -1.31 -3.53 23.09
CA LEU A 50 -0.54 -2.41 23.65
C LEU A 50 -0.99 -1.05 23.11
N SER A 51 -1.44 -1.00 21.88
CA SER A 51 -1.89 0.21 21.19
C SER A 51 -3.41 0.38 21.23
N THR A 52 -4.16 -0.72 21.09
CA THR A 52 -5.64 -0.68 20.97
C THR A 52 -6.35 -0.60 22.32
N HIS A 53 -5.67 -0.96 23.44
CA HIS A 53 -6.24 -0.85 24.77
C HIS A 53 -6.41 0.63 25.14
N GLU A 54 -7.66 1.07 25.25
CA GLU A 54 -8.06 2.44 25.58
C GLU A 54 -7.64 3.53 24.55
N LYS A 55 -7.30 3.14 23.29
CA LYS A 55 -6.79 4.07 22.27
C LYS A 55 -5.73 5.03 22.85
N ASN A 56 -4.68 4.46 23.40
CA ASN A 56 -3.64 5.20 24.10
C ASN A 56 -2.76 6.02 23.13
N GLU A 57 -1.87 6.86 23.70
CA GLU A 57 -0.91 7.71 22.96
C GLU A 57 -0.17 6.97 21.84
N LEU A 58 0.20 5.71 22.08
CA LEU A 58 0.87 4.90 21.07
C LEU A 58 -0.01 4.65 19.84
N HIS A 59 -1.33 4.49 20.04
CA HIS A 59 -2.30 4.35 18.95
C HIS A 59 -2.38 5.64 18.14
N ILE A 60 -2.59 6.79 18.82
CA ILE A 60 -2.72 8.10 18.19
C ILE A 60 -1.48 8.41 17.35
N VAL A 61 -0.27 8.27 17.94
CA VAL A 61 1.01 8.48 17.24
C VAL A 61 1.16 7.60 16.00
N ILE A 62 0.82 6.31 16.08
CA ILE A 62 0.94 5.42 14.92
C ILE A 62 -0.09 5.79 13.86
N PHE A 63 -1.32 6.05 14.26
CA PHE A 63 -2.42 6.32 13.32
C PHE A 63 -2.32 7.70 12.67
N SER A 64 -1.58 8.65 13.23
CA SER A 64 -1.40 9.95 12.57
C SER A 64 -0.59 9.89 11.26
N PHE A 65 0.23 8.83 11.01
CA PHE A 65 1.08 8.81 9.81
C PHE A 65 1.24 7.47 9.08
N HIS A 66 0.94 6.32 9.72
CA HIS A 66 1.32 5.02 9.14
C HIS A 66 0.62 4.72 7.80
N MET A 67 -0.66 5.04 7.64
CA MET A 67 -1.39 4.86 6.38
C MET A 67 -0.92 5.83 5.29
N PRO A 68 -0.82 7.16 5.55
CA PRO A 68 -0.19 8.10 4.64
C PRO A 68 1.21 7.66 4.17
N LEU A 69 2.04 7.11 5.06
CA LEU A 69 3.36 6.59 4.73
C LEU A 69 3.29 5.50 3.66
N PHE A 70 2.38 4.54 3.76
CA PHE A 70 2.28 3.47 2.76
C PHE A 70 1.83 3.96 1.40
N PHE A 71 0.88 4.90 1.33
CA PHE A 71 0.47 5.53 0.08
C PHE A 71 1.60 6.35 -0.53
N PHE A 72 2.32 7.11 0.26
CA PHE A 72 3.52 7.84 -0.16
C PHE A 72 4.60 6.88 -0.72
N LEU A 73 4.93 5.81 -0.01
CA LEU A 73 5.91 4.81 -0.45
C LEU A 73 5.48 4.09 -1.72
N ALA A 74 4.18 3.87 -1.93
CA ALA A 74 3.65 3.30 -3.16
C ALA A 74 3.82 4.27 -4.35
N GLY A 75 3.67 5.57 -4.12
CA GLY A 75 3.87 6.63 -5.09
C GLY A 75 5.32 6.73 -5.61
N ILE A 76 6.32 6.48 -4.75
CA ILE A 76 7.75 6.49 -5.13
C ILE A 76 8.07 5.58 -6.33
N PHE A 77 7.29 4.50 -6.50
CA PHE A 77 7.46 3.52 -7.58
C PHE A 77 6.35 3.58 -8.62
N LEU A 78 5.54 4.64 -8.63
CA LEU A 78 4.45 4.80 -9.58
C LEU A 78 4.99 5.14 -10.97
N ARG A 79 5.14 4.15 -11.83
CA ARG A 79 5.57 4.28 -13.22
C ARG A 79 4.81 3.28 -14.09
N ALA A 80 4.33 3.73 -15.24
CA ALA A 80 3.63 2.89 -16.21
C ALA A 80 4.16 3.14 -17.64
N PRO A 81 5.40 2.74 -17.94
CA PRO A 81 6.00 2.97 -19.24
C PRO A 81 5.23 2.27 -20.37
N ASP A 82 4.63 1.12 -20.08
CA ASP A 82 3.88 0.30 -21.03
C ASP A 82 2.36 0.59 -21.03
N GLY A 83 1.95 1.68 -20.38
CA GLY A 83 0.54 2.12 -20.33
C GLY A 83 -0.22 1.64 -19.09
N ILE A 84 -1.37 2.29 -18.86
CA ILE A 84 -2.21 2.09 -17.66
C ILE A 84 -2.75 0.66 -17.59
N LEU A 85 -3.21 0.09 -18.71
CA LEU A 85 -3.80 -1.26 -18.72
C LEU A 85 -2.78 -2.34 -18.28
N ARG A 86 -1.55 -2.29 -18.83
CA ARG A 86 -0.50 -3.24 -18.46
C ARG A 86 -0.07 -3.07 -17.00
N PHE A 87 -0.01 -1.83 -16.52
CA PHE A 87 0.20 -1.54 -15.12
C PHE A 87 -0.89 -2.15 -14.24
N ALA A 88 -2.17 -1.93 -14.56
CA ALA A 88 -3.31 -2.47 -13.82
C ALA A 88 -3.28 -4.01 -13.77
N ILE A 89 -3.05 -4.69 -14.92
CA ILE A 89 -2.93 -6.15 -14.96
C ILE A 89 -1.79 -6.64 -14.04
N GLY A 90 -0.64 -5.96 -14.04
CA GLY A 90 0.47 -6.28 -13.15
C GLY A 90 0.10 -6.11 -11.67
N ARG A 91 -0.65 -5.06 -11.33
CA ARG A 91 -1.11 -4.80 -9.96
C ARG A 91 -2.22 -5.74 -9.50
N THR A 92 -3.10 -6.19 -10.41
CA THR A 92 -4.08 -7.26 -10.11
C THR A 92 -3.38 -8.51 -9.56
N GLY A 93 -2.28 -8.93 -10.19
CA GLY A 93 -1.52 -10.10 -9.74
C GLY A 93 -0.84 -9.93 -8.38
N SER A 94 -0.52 -8.70 -7.96
CA SER A 94 0.19 -8.42 -6.72
C SER A 94 -0.72 -7.99 -5.56
N LEU A 95 -1.89 -7.44 -5.83
CA LEU A 95 -2.80 -6.88 -4.81
C LEU A 95 -4.13 -7.64 -4.76
N LEU A 96 -4.85 -7.75 -5.89
CA LEU A 96 -6.18 -8.34 -5.89
C LEU A 96 -6.15 -9.87 -5.81
N LYS A 97 -5.19 -10.51 -6.49
CA LYS A 97 -5.09 -11.98 -6.44
C LYS A 97 -4.92 -12.51 -5.02
N PRO A 98 -3.95 -12.08 -4.18
CA PRO A 98 -3.85 -12.54 -2.80
C PRO A 98 -5.08 -12.16 -1.97
N TYR A 99 -5.70 -11.01 -2.21
CA TYR A 99 -6.95 -10.60 -1.57
C TYR A 99 -8.06 -11.64 -1.80
N PHE A 100 -8.38 -11.92 -3.06
CA PHE A 100 -9.46 -12.87 -3.38
C PHE A 100 -9.11 -14.30 -2.97
N VAL A 101 -7.89 -14.75 -3.17
CA VAL A 101 -7.46 -16.12 -2.82
C VAL A 101 -7.60 -16.38 -1.32
N VAL A 102 -7.10 -15.47 -0.49
CA VAL A 102 -7.14 -15.65 0.97
C VAL A 102 -8.56 -15.57 1.50
N LEU A 103 -9.33 -14.54 1.15
CA LEU A 103 -10.69 -14.37 1.67
C LEU A 103 -11.65 -15.43 1.14
N THR A 104 -11.55 -15.85 -0.13
CA THR A 104 -12.34 -16.96 -0.66
C THR A 104 -11.99 -18.27 0.08
N GLY A 105 -10.68 -18.52 0.31
CA GLY A 105 -10.23 -19.69 1.08
C GLY A 105 -10.80 -19.71 2.50
N LEU A 106 -10.83 -18.57 3.18
CA LEU A 106 -11.44 -18.43 4.50
C LEU A 106 -12.95 -18.71 4.45
N GLY A 107 -13.67 -18.15 3.48
CA GLY A 107 -15.09 -18.38 3.30
C GLY A 107 -15.43 -19.86 3.08
N VAL A 108 -14.69 -20.53 2.20
CA VAL A 108 -14.84 -21.96 1.95
C VAL A 108 -14.58 -22.78 3.22
N LEU A 109 -13.52 -22.46 3.97
CA LEU A 109 -13.20 -23.15 5.22
C LEU A 109 -14.31 -23.00 6.26
N LYS A 110 -14.90 -21.81 6.37
CA LYS A 110 -16.04 -21.56 7.27
C LYS A 110 -17.28 -22.36 6.86
N MET A 111 -17.60 -22.38 5.56
CA MET A 111 -18.73 -23.13 5.04
C MET A 111 -18.56 -24.63 5.28
N LEU A 112 -17.36 -25.16 5.06
CA LEU A 112 -17.05 -26.57 5.35
C LEU A 112 -17.19 -26.88 6.84
N ARG A 113 -16.67 -26.01 7.72
CA ARG A 113 -16.81 -26.19 9.18
C ARG A 113 -18.27 -26.17 9.61
N ALA A 114 -19.09 -25.28 9.08
CA ALA A 114 -20.51 -25.22 9.36
C ALA A 114 -21.25 -26.49 8.89
N ALA A 115 -20.93 -26.97 7.67
CA ALA A 115 -21.50 -28.22 7.13
C ALA A 115 -21.13 -29.47 7.93
N LEU A 116 -19.97 -29.46 8.62
CA LEU A 116 -19.52 -30.56 9.50
C LEU A 116 -20.05 -30.45 10.93
N GLY A 117 -21.03 -29.58 11.18
CA GLY A 117 -21.67 -29.44 12.51
C GLY A 117 -20.85 -28.63 13.52
N GLY A 118 -19.80 -27.93 13.07
CA GLY A 118 -19.06 -26.99 13.90
C GLY A 118 -19.94 -25.78 14.21
N GLY A 119 -20.52 -25.71 15.40
CA GLY A 119 -21.32 -24.58 15.87
C GLY A 119 -20.47 -23.29 15.82
N GLY A 120 -20.99 -22.26 15.19
CA GLY A 120 -20.41 -20.90 15.08
C GLY A 120 -21.53 -19.96 14.70
N GLU A 121 -21.32 -18.67 14.96
CA GLU A 121 -22.22 -17.56 14.69
C GLU A 121 -22.99 -17.74 13.38
N ALA A 122 -24.25 -17.27 13.36
CA ALA A 122 -25.19 -17.41 12.25
C ALA A 122 -24.47 -17.26 10.91
N SER A 123 -24.34 -18.37 10.18
CA SER A 123 -23.54 -18.42 8.96
C SER A 123 -24.14 -17.45 7.95
N MET A 124 -23.42 -16.37 7.65
CA MET A 124 -23.74 -15.56 6.46
C MET A 124 -23.93 -16.51 5.28
N SER A 125 -24.98 -16.30 4.49
CA SER A 125 -25.17 -17.10 3.28
C SER A 125 -23.93 -16.93 2.38
N GLY A 126 -23.58 -17.95 1.61
CA GLY A 126 -22.44 -17.87 0.70
C GLY A 126 -22.53 -16.69 -0.26
N THR A 127 -23.73 -16.31 -0.66
CA THR A 127 -24.00 -15.13 -1.49
C THR A 127 -23.66 -13.83 -0.76
N SER A 128 -24.12 -13.68 0.50
CA SER A 128 -23.82 -12.49 1.31
C SER A 128 -22.32 -12.37 1.58
N TYR A 129 -21.63 -13.47 1.85
CA TYR A 129 -20.16 -13.48 2.01
C TYR A 129 -19.45 -13.02 0.73
N PHE A 130 -19.89 -13.52 -0.44
CA PHE A 130 -19.30 -13.14 -1.71
C PHE A 130 -19.53 -11.65 -2.04
N ILE A 131 -20.73 -11.13 -1.75
CA ILE A 131 -21.04 -9.70 -1.90
C ILE A 131 -20.13 -8.87 -0.99
N SER A 132 -19.96 -9.26 0.27
CA SER A 132 -19.07 -8.58 1.23
C SER A 132 -17.62 -8.52 0.75
N LEU A 133 -17.15 -9.63 0.17
CA LEU A 133 -15.80 -9.72 -0.41
C LEU A 133 -15.64 -8.82 -1.64
N LEU A 134 -16.66 -8.73 -2.50
CA LEU A 134 -16.65 -7.82 -3.64
C LEU A 134 -16.73 -6.34 -3.21
N TYR A 135 -17.47 -6.05 -2.14
CA TYR A 135 -17.55 -4.71 -1.58
C TYR A 135 -16.23 -4.25 -0.97
N GLY A 136 -15.58 -5.09 -0.18
CA GLY A 136 -14.18 -5.01 0.20
C GLY A 136 -13.80 -3.81 1.07
N THR A 137 -14.66 -3.39 2.00
CA THR A 137 -14.33 -2.43 3.08
C THR A 137 -13.95 -3.18 4.37
N GLY A 138 -13.32 -2.50 5.32
CA GLY A 138 -12.97 -3.11 6.61
C GLY A 138 -14.16 -3.70 7.35
N ASP A 139 -15.35 -3.08 7.24
CA ASP A 139 -16.57 -3.55 7.88
C ASP A 139 -17.19 -4.78 7.22
N THR A 140 -16.88 -5.01 5.94
CA THR A 140 -17.51 -6.09 5.16
C THR A 140 -16.68 -7.35 5.12
N ILE A 141 -15.38 -7.27 5.40
CA ILE A 141 -14.46 -8.41 5.33
C ILE A 141 -13.96 -8.81 6.71
N GLU A 142 -13.75 -10.10 6.90
CA GLU A 142 -13.38 -10.65 8.21
C GLU A 142 -11.95 -10.25 8.65
N TRP A 143 -11.03 -10.22 7.72
CA TRP A 143 -9.66 -9.78 7.97
C TRP A 143 -9.52 -8.30 7.59
N ILE A 144 -9.89 -7.45 8.53
CA ILE A 144 -10.02 -6.00 8.35
C ILE A 144 -8.84 -5.41 7.55
N ALA A 145 -7.60 -5.67 7.93
CA ALA A 145 -6.43 -5.10 7.27
C ALA A 145 -6.35 -5.36 5.75
N MET A 146 -7.07 -6.34 5.23
CA MET A 146 -7.07 -6.66 3.80
C MET A 146 -7.83 -5.64 2.94
N TRP A 147 -8.66 -4.76 3.53
CA TRP A 147 -9.30 -3.67 2.80
C TRP A 147 -8.29 -2.79 2.05
N PHE A 148 -7.09 -2.67 2.60
CA PHE A 148 -6.01 -1.89 2.02
C PHE A 148 -5.60 -2.36 0.61
N LEU A 149 -5.69 -3.65 0.31
CA LEU A 149 -5.21 -4.21 -0.98
C LEU A 149 -6.06 -3.75 -2.18
N PRO A 150 -7.40 -3.92 -2.20
CA PRO A 150 -8.23 -3.40 -3.28
C PRO A 150 -8.22 -1.87 -3.31
N HIS A 151 -8.19 -1.21 -2.15
CA HIS A 151 -8.10 0.25 -2.10
C HIS A 151 -6.78 0.77 -2.70
N LEU A 152 -5.63 0.22 -2.33
CA LEU A 152 -4.34 0.60 -2.94
C LEU A 152 -4.33 0.36 -4.45
N PHE A 153 -4.97 -0.73 -4.92
CA PHE A 153 -5.08 -1.02 -6.34
C PHE A 153 -5.79 0.10 -7.09
N ILE A 154 -6.99 0.51 -6.66
CA ILE A 154 -7.74 1.57 -7.35
C ILE A 154 -7.08 2.95 -7.19
N SER A 155 -6.50 3.24 -6.02
CA SER A 155 -5.80 4.50 -5.76
C SER A 155 -4.56 4.67 -6.64
N LEU A 156 -3.78 3.61 -6.88
CA LEU A 156 -2.65 3.64 -7.80
C LEU A 156 -3.08 3.91 -9.26
N ILE A 157 -4.18 3.31 -9.70
CA ILE A 157 -4.72 3.52 -11.05
C ILE A 157 -5.26 4.94 -11.18
N ALA A 158 -6.04 5.41 -10.21
CA ALA A 158 -6.57 6.78 -10.20
C ALA A 158 -5.44 7.82 -10.23
N SER A 159 -4.45 7.66 -9.34
CA SER A 159 -3.28 8.55 -9.30
C SER A 159 -2.52 8.58 -10.62
N LEU A 160 -2.37 7.43 -11.28
CA LEU A 160 -1.69 7.34 -12.57
C LEU A 160 -2.49 8.02 -13.68
N ILE A 161 -3.82 7.88 -13.69
CA ILE A 161 -4.71 8.55 -14.64
C ILE A 161 -4.60 10.07 -14.45
N ILE A 162 -4.69 10.53 -13.20
CA ILE A 162 -4.60 11.96 -12.86
C ILE A 162 -3.25 12.53 -13.29
N LEU A 163 -2.14 11.87 -12.96
CA LEU A 163 -0.80 12.32 -13.36
C LEU A 163 -0.67 12.40 -14.88
N LYS A 164 -1.11 11.39 -15.62
CA LYS A 164 -1.06 11.41 -17.09
C LYS A 164 -1.96 12.48 -17.70
N ALA A 165 -3.11 12.76 -17.10
CA ALA A 165 -3.98 13.83 -17.56
C ALA A 165 -3.32 15.21 -17.36
N ILE A 166 -2.63 15.43 -16.23
CA ILE A 166 -1.92 16.68 -15.98
C ILE A 166 -0.72 16.80 -16.91
N GLU A 167 0.12 15.75 -17.04
CA GLU A 167 1.29 15.72 -17.90
C GLU A 167 0.95 15.90 -19.39
N ALA A 168 -0.25 15.51 -19.82
CA ALA A 168 -0.74 15.77 -21.19
C ALA A 168 -1.08 17.26 -21.42
N CYS A 169 -1.34 18.02 -20.36
CA CYS A 169 -1.69 19.45 -20.45
C CYS A 169 -0.50 20.35 -20.15
N THR A 170 0.45 19.93 -19.30
CA THR A 170 1.55 20.77 -18.85
C THR A 170 2.69 19.97 -18.22
N ASP A 171 3.92 20.41 -18.45
CA ASP A 171 5.13 19.88 -17.78
C ASP A 171 5.40 20.56 -16.42
N ASN A 172 4.60 21.56 -16.04
CA ASN A 172 4.83 22.33 -14.83
C ASN A 172 4.38 21.57 -13.58
N LYS A 173 5.35 21.18 -12.75
CA LYS A 173 5.13 20.45 -11.49
C LYS A 173 4.22 21.18 -10.49
N VAL A 174 4.11 22.51 -10.60
CA VAL A 174 3.19 23.28 -9.74
C VAL A 174 1.76 22.81 -9.91
N TRP A 175 1.32 22.50 -11.14
CA TRP A 175 -0.01 21.96 -11.37
C TRP A 175 -0.23 20.58 -10.72
N ILE A 176 0.79 19.72 -10.70
CA ILE A 176 0.71 18.42 -10.04
C ILE A 176 0.54 18.61 -8.53
N VAL A 177 1.32 19.52 -7.93
CA VAL A 177 1.19 19.87 -6.49
C VAL A 177 -0.19 20.45 -6.20
N SER A 178 -0.66 21.41 -7.02
CA SER A 178 -1.97 22.05 -6.83
C SER A 178 -3.12 21.05 -6.89
N VAL A 179 -3.08 20.13 -7.86
CA VAL A 179 -4.10 19.08 -7.98
C VAL A 179 -4.02 18.11 -6.80
N ALA A 180 -2.82 17.74 -6.33
CA ALA A 180 -2.67 16.88 -5.15
C ALA A 180 -3.27 17.55 -3.90
N LEU A 181 -3.01 18.84 -3.68
CA LEU A 181 -3.58 19.58 -2.55
C LEU A 181 -5.10 19.75 -2.68
N LEU A 182 -5.60 20.00 -3.89
CA LEU A 182 -7.03 20.08 -4.17
C LEU A 182 -7.73 18.74 -3.88
N LEU A 183 -7.16 17.62 -4.33
CA LEU A 183 -7.66 16.28 -4.04
C LEU A 183 -7.70 16.00 -2.54
N LEU A 184 -6.64 16.38 -1.82
CA LEU A 184 -6.60 16.24 -0.37
C LEU A 184 -7.74 17.03 0.29
N GLY A 185 -7.91 18.31 -0.08
CA GLY A 185 -8.98 19.16 0.44
C GLY A 185 -10.37 18.61 0.13
N ILE A 186 -10.63 18.18 -1.11
CA ILE A 186 -11.90 17.55 -1.51
C ILE A 186 -12.15 16.28 -0.69
N GLY A 187 -11.13 15.41 -0.58
CA GLY A 187 -11.25 14.15 0.15
C GLY A 187 -11.57 14.37 1.63
N ILE A 188 -10.87 15.27 2.30
CA ILE A 188 -11.11 15.58 3.73
C ILE A 188 -12.50 16.19 3.91
N SER A 189 -12.91 17.15 3.05
CA SER A 189 -14.22 17.76 3.14
C SER A 189 -15.39 16.80 2.87
N SER A 190 -15.14 15.72 2.12
CA SER A 190 -16.17 14.73 1.80
C SER A 190 -16.18 13.51 2.73
N ILE A 191 -15.17 13.36 3.59
CA ILE A 191 -15.02 12.13 4.41
C ILE A 191 -16.22 11.93 5.34
N ASP A 192 -16.72 12.97 5.96
CA ASP A 192 -17.87 12.93 6.87
C ASP A 192 -19.16 12.49 6.18
N ALA A 193 -19.30 12.81 4.87
CA ALA A 193 -20.47 12.39 4.10
C ALA A 193 -20.59 10.86 3.98
N TYR A 194 -19.47 10.14 4.12
CA TYR A 194 -19.40 8.67 4.05
C TYR A 194 -19.26 7.99 5.41
N HIS A 195 -19.04 8.77 6.47
CA HIS A 195 -18.97 8.27 7.84
C HIS A 195 -20.37 8.01 8.43
N HIS A 196 -21.39 8.77 8.01
CA HIS A 196 -22.73 8.63 8.54
C HIS A 196 -23.52 7.51 7.81
N PRO A 197 -24.16 6.56 8.55
CA PRO A 197 -24.93 5.46 7.97
C PRO A 197 -26.18 5.88 7.19
N THR A 198 -26.52 7.18 7.20
CA THR A 198 -27.65 7.75 6.46
C THR A 198 -27.34 8.16 5.03
N THR A 199 -26.09 8.05 4.57
CA THR A 199 -25.74 8.35 3.17
C THR A 199 -26.35 7.34 2.21
N ILE A 200 -26.72 7.81 1.02
CA ILE A 200 -27.35 7.00 -0.04
C ILE A 200 -26.54 5.73 -0.37
N ALA A 201 -25.20 5.79 -0.28
CA ALA A 201 -24.32 4.65 -0.47
C ALA A 201 -24.50 3.56 0.60
N ALA A 202 -24.72 3.93 1.85
CA ALA A 202 -25.01 2.99 2.93
C ALA A 202 -26.41 2.39 2.84
N SER A 203 -27.37 3.11 2.27
CA SER A 203 -28.76 2.67 2.18
C SER A 203 -29.06 1.68 1.04
N VAL A 204 -28.17 1.60 0.02
CA VAL A 204 -28.45 0.84 -1.21
C VAL A 204 -28.12 -0.64 -1.09
N MET A 205 -27.17 -1.05 -0.26
CA MET A 205 -26.70 -2.46 -0.27
C MET A 205 -26.96 -3.29 0.98
N VAL A 206 -26.89 -2.75 2.18
CA VAL A 206 -27.36 -3.43 3.41
C VAL A 206 -27.75 -2.37 4.44
N PRO A 207 -28.99 -2.31 4.90
CA PRO A 207 -29.41 -1.33 5.89
C PRO A 207 -28.54 -1.41 7.15
N GLY A 208 -27.78 -0.35 7.42
CA GLY A 208 -27.12 -0.10 8.69
C GLY A 208 -25.72 -0.70 8.91
N ARG A 209 -24.96 -1.13 7.87
CA ARG A 209 -23.66 -1.79 8.10
C ARG A 209 -22.52 -1.47 7.15
N PHE A 210 -22.67 -0.69 6.09
CA PHE A 210 -21.54 -0.40 5.19
C PHE A 210 -21.13 1.06 5.26
N LEU A 211 -19.89 1.29 5.70
CA LEU A 211 -19.25 2.59 5.62
C LEU A 211 -18.60 2.76 4.24
N GLY A 212 -18.91 3.87 3.57
CA GLY A 212 -18.25 4.30 2.33
C GLY A 212 -18.63 3.52 1.07
N LEU A 213 -17.86 3.73 0.01
CA LEU A 213 -18.03 3.10 -1.28
C LEU A 213 -17.28 1.76 -1.39
N PRO A 214 -17.63 0.88 -2.35
CA PRO A 214 -16.88 -0.35 -2.59
C PRO A 214 -15.39 -0.07 -2.77
N TRP A 215 -14.56 -0.95 -2.18
CA TRP A 215 -13.09 -0.82 -2.15
C TRP A 215 -12.61 0.50 -1.54
N VAL A 216 -13.46 1.11 -0.71
CA VAL A 216 -13.15 2.39 -0.06
C VAL A 216 -12.88 3.51 -1.08
N ALA A 217 -13.59 3.49 -2.22
CA ALA A 217 -13.34 4.41 -3.33
C ALA A 217 -13.59 5.89 -2.95
N ASP A 218 -14.36 6.14 -1.91
CA ASP A 218 -14.57 7.45 -1.30
C ASP A 218 -13.26 8.12 -0.81
N LEU A 219 -12.25 7.33 -0.44
CA LEU A 219 -10.96 7.84 0.02
C LEU A 219 -9.92 8.04 -1.11
N ILE A 220 -10.25 7.72 -2.37
CA ILE A 220 -9.32 7.92 -3.50
C ILE A 220 -8.74 9.33 -3.53
N PRO A 221 -9.49 10.43 -3.30
CA PRO A 221 -8.90 11.77 -3.34
C PRO A 221 -7.79 11.95 -2.30
N ILE A 222 -8.00 11.52 -1.05
CA ILE A 222 -6.98 11.61 0.01
C ILE A 222 -5.77 10.74 -0.33
N THR A 223 -5.98 9.48 -0.65
CA THR A 223 -4.90 8.51 -0.87
C THR A 223 -4.12 8.78 -2.15
N SER A 224 -4.80 9.24 -3.22
CA SER A 224 -4.13 9.71 -4.43
C SER A 224 -3.23 10.91 -4.18
N SER A 225 -3.60 11.81 -3.29
CA SER A 225 -2.77 12.94 -2.89
C SER A 225 -1.43 12.46 -2.33
N PHE A 226 -1.43 11.56 -1.35
CA PHE A 226 -0.19 11.00 -0.79
C PHE A 226 0.61 10.19 -1.81
N ILE A 227 -0.05 9.45 -2.71
CA ILE A 227 0.61 8.74 -3.81
C ILE A 227 1.29 9.73 -4.76
N ILE A 228 0.63 10.82 -5.14
CA ILE A 228 1.18 11.85 -6.02
C ILE A 228 2.36 12.58 -5.35
N PHE A 229 2.27 12.89 -4.05
CA PHE A 229 3.43 13.41 -3.31
C PHE A 229 4.60 12.43 -3.28
N GLY A 230 4.33 11.13 -3.10
CA GLY A 230 5.34 10.08 -3.22
C GLY A 230 5.99 10.02 -4.61
N TYR A 231 5.22 10.20 -5.67
CA TYR A 231 5.71 10.29 -7.04
C TYR A 231 6.61 11.51 -7.24
N LEU A 232 6.17 12.70 -6.81
CA LEU A 232 6.93 13.96 -6.94
C LEU A 232 8.25 13.94 -6.15
N LEU A 233 8.22 13.33 -4.97
CA LEU A 233 9.35 13.25 -4.05
C LEU A 233 10.14 11.95 -4.18
N ALA A 234 9.93 11.18 -5.27
CA ALA A 234 10.54 9.86 -5.43
C ALA A 234 12.08 9.91 -5.43
N GLU A 235 12.70 10.83 -6.15
CA GLU A 235 14.15 10.92 -6.21
C GLU A 235 14.77 11.49 -4.91
N PRO A 236 14.25 12.59 -4.30
CA PRO A 236 14.66 13.01 -2.97
C PRO A 236 14.54 11.90 -1.92
N ALA A 237 13.43 11.15 -1.89
CA ALA A 237 13.23 10.08 -0.92
C ALA A 237 14.23 8.92 -1.11
N LYS A 238 14.51 8.52 -2.36
CA LYS A 238 15.47 7.45 -2.67
C LYS A 238 16.92 7.82 -2.37
N SER A 239 17.27 9.09 -2.55
CA SER A 239 18.60 9.63 -2.34
C SER A 239 18.77 10.33 -0.99
N MET A 240 17.80 10.20 -0.11
CA MET A 240 17.79 10.88 1.20
C MET A 240 19.02 10.53 2.02
N LYS A 241 19.72 11.56 2.48
CA LYS A 241 20.81 11.45 3.44
C LYS A 241 20.30 11.83 4.82
N PHE A 242 20.79 11.12 5.82
CA PHE A 242 20.47 11.44 7.21
C PHE A 242 20.89 12.87 7.56
N SER A 243 19.99 13.60 8.19
CA SER A 243 20.21 14.94 8.69
C SER A 243 19.68 15.04 10.11
N LEU A 244 20.58 15.16 11.08
CA LEU A 244 20.20 15.31 12.49
C LEU A 244 19.34 16.57 12.73
N PRO A 245 19.68 17.76 12.20
CA PRO A 245 18.83 18.94 12.35
C PRO A 245 17.44 18.73 11.72
N GLY A 246 17.37 18.11 10.53
CA GLY A 246 16.10 17.81 9.88
C GLY A 246 15.23 16.85 10.69
N LEU A 247 15.83 15.79 11.23
CA LEU A 247 15.13 14.86 12.14
C LEU A 247 14.64 15.56 13.40
N PHE A 248 15.50 16.37 14.03
CA PHE A 248 15.16 17.10 15.25
C PHE A 248 14.00 18.07 15.03
N VAL A 249 14.07 18.91 14.00
CA VAL A 249 12.99 19.86 13.66
C VAL A 249 11.67 19.12 13.38
N SER A 250 11.72 18.05 12.59
CA SER A 250 10.51 17.28 12.28
C SER A 250 9.95 16.58 13.51
N ALA A 251 10.80 16.06 14.39
CA ALA A 251 10.37 15.45 15.65
C ALA A 251 9.74 16.49 16.60
N VAL A 252 10.32 17.68 16.70
CA VAL A 252 9.75 18.77 17.51
C VAL A 252 8.39 19.21 16.96
N VAL A 253 8.27 19.38 15.64
CA VAL A 253 6.98 19.73 15.02
C VAL A 253 5.94 18.63 15.24
N PHE A 254 6.30 17.37 15.01
CA PHE A 254 5.41 16.23 15.22
C PHE A 254 4.91 16.18 16.68
N VAL A 255 5.84 16.23 17.64
CA VAL A 255 5.52 16.18 19.07
C VAL A 255 4.67 17.38 19.50
N ALA A 256 4.99 18.59 19.01
CA ALA A 256 4.22 19.78 19.32
C ALA A 256 2.77 19.70 18.78
N LEU A 257 2.60 19.23 17.54
CA LEU A 257 1.25 19.06 16.98
C LEU A 257 0.48 17.98 17.74
N HIS A 258 1.11 16.83 17.98
CA HIS A 258 0.51 15.71 18.70
C HIS A 258 0.01 16.09 20.09
N PHE A 259 0.85 16.72 20.93
CA PHE A 259 0.45 17.12 22.29
C PHE A 259 -0.55 18.28 22.34
N TYR A 260 -0.73 19.03 21.25
CA TYR A 260 -1.64 20.16 21.22
C TYR A 260 -3.03 19.81 20.67
N PHE A 261 -3.13 18.79 19.78
CA PHE A 261 -4.33 18.54 19.00
C PHE A 261 -4.87 17.10 19.12
N ASP A 262 -4.04 16.11 19.49
CA ASP A 262 -4.40 14.67 19.56
C ASP A 262 -5.05 14.12 18.27
N ASP A 263 -4.67 14.68 17.10
CA ASP A 263 -5.29 14.36 15.81
C ASP A 263 -4.87 12.97 15.33
N THR A 264 -5.80 12.26 14.65
CA THR A 264 -5.53 10.95 14.05
C THR A 264 -5.98 10.90 12.58
N ILE A 265 -5.43 9.92 11.86
CA ILE A 265 -5.87 9.54 10.51
C ILE A 265 -6.21 8.05 10.53
N ASP A 266 -7.47 7.72 10.76
CA ASP A 266 -7.98 6.36 10.56
C ASP A 266 -8.83 6.29 9.30
N LEU A 267 -8.18 5.92 8.19
CA LEU A 267 -8.86 5.85 6.90
C LEU A 267 -9.89 4.72 6.83
N ASN A 268 -9.74 3.66 7.65
CA ASN A 268 -10.75 2.61 7.71
C ASN A 268 -12.04 3.12 8.35
N GLU A 269 -11.90 3.86 9.44
CA GLU A 269 -13.04 4.46 10.17
C GLU A 269 -13.50 5.80 9.59
N ARG A 270 -12.90 6.29 8.50
CA ARG A 270 -13.15 7.61 7.87
C ARG A 270 -12.89 8.76 8.84
N VAL A 271 -11.85 8.65 9.63
CA VAL A 271 -11.39 9.71 10.53
C VAL A 271 -10.23 10.46 9.89
N TYR A 272 -10.35 11.78 9.82
CA TYR A 272 -9.29 12.70 9.45
C TYR A 272 -9.56 14.02 10.21
N ASP A 273 -9.05 14.13 11.43
CA ASP A 273 -9.52 15.11 12.41
C ASP A 273 -9.32 16.56 11.95
N SER A 274 -8.14 16.91 11.48
CA SER A 274 -7.85 18.27 10.99
C SER A 274 -7.11 18.22 9.65
N ALA A 275 -7.64 18.99 8.69
CA ALA A 275 -7.02 19.07 7.35
C ALA A 275 -5.56 19.53 7.39
N VAL A 276 -5.22 20.47 8.26
CA VAL A 276 -3.87 21.03 8.36
C VAL A 276 -3.01 20.24 9.34
N VAL A 277 -3.47 20.02 10.55
CA VAL A 277 -2.70 19.40 11.63
C VAL A 277 -2.38 17.94 11.27
N SER A 278 -3.41 17.13 10.99
CA SER A 278 -3.22 15.72 10.64
C SER A 278 -2.33 15.54 9.39
N THR A 279 -2.46 16.43 8.37
CA THR A 279 -1.59 16.39 7.19
C THR A 279 -0.14 16.73 7.56
N MET A 280 0.10 17.71 8.43
CA MET A 280 1.45 18.04 8.88
C MET A 280 2.07 16.94 9.74
N GLU A 281 1.28 16.31 10.62
CA GLU A 281 1.73 15.12 11.37
C GLU A 281 2.08 13.97 10.45
N ALA A 282 1.23 13.67 9.46
CA ALA A 282 1.52 12.66 8.45
C ALA A 282 2.82 12.99 7.68
N ALA A 283 3.00 14.21 7.23
CA ALA A 283 4.19 14.65 6.48
C ALA A 283 5.47 14.55 7.34
N THR A 284 5.41 15.01 8.59
CA THR A 284 6.55 14.94 9.52
C THR A 284 6.85 13.49 9.94
N GLY A 285 5.84 12.66 10.19
CA GLY A 285 5.98 11.24 10.46
C GLY A 285 6.59 10.47 9.29
N ILE A 286 6.21 10.78 8.05
CA ILE A 286 6.82 10.24 6.83
C ILE A 286 8.30 10.64 6.76
N TYR A 287 8.62 11.92 6.99
CA TYR A 287 9.99 12.43 6.97
C TYR A 287 10.85 11.76 8.07
N ILE A 288 10.34 11.66 9.30
CA ILE A 288 11.02 10.99 10.42
C ILE A 288 11.32 9.54 10.04
N THR A 289 10.34 8.82 9.51
CA THR A 289 10.51 7.41 9.09
C THR A 289 11.58 7.27 8.01
N LEU A 290 11.57 8.11 6.98
CA LEU A 290 12.58 8.11 5.92
C LEU A 290 13.97 8.52 6.44
N SER A 291 14.04 9.50 7.35
CA SER A 291 15.28 9.95 7.98
C SER A 291 15.91 8.83 8.81
N ILE A 292 15.12 8.16 9.66
CA ILE A 292 15.57 7.00 10.43
C ILE A 292 15.99 5.86 9.49
N ALA A 293 15.24 5.59 8.43
CA ALA A 293 15.59 4.57 7.44
C ALA A 293 16.91 4.89 6.73
N SER A 294 17.15 6.16 6.39
CA SER A 294 18.40 6.61 5.77
C SER A 294 19.62 6.49 6.69
N LEU A 295 19.41 6.57 8.00
CA LEU A 295 20.43 6.29 9.01
C LEU A 295 20.68 4.79 9.15
N LEU A 296 19.61 4.01 9.39
CA LEU A 296 19.69 2.59 9.72
C LEU A 296 20.18 1.73 8.56
N GLN A 297 19.99 2.17 7.29
CA GLN A 297 20.53 1.47 6.14
C GLN A 297 22.07 1.32 6.15
N ASN A 298 22.77 2.21 6.86
CA ASN A 298 24.22 2.17 6.96
C ASN A 298 24.73 1.10 7.94
N PHE A 299 23.85 0.59 8.80
CA PHE A 299 24.18 -0.42 9.80
C PHE A 299 23.61 -1.80 9.38
N PRO A 300 24.44 -2.76 8.95
CA PRO A 300 23.98 -4.07 8.47
C PRO A 300 23.08 -4.82 9.46
N SER A 301 23.32 -4.66 10.77
CA SER A 301 22.54 -5.29 11.84
C SER A 301 21.07 -4.84 11.88
N PHE A 302 20.78 -3.60 11.49
CA PHE A 302 19.42 -3.05 11.39
C PHE A 302 18.86 -3.14 9.97
N ARG A 303 19.71 -2.85 8.97
CA ARG A 303 19.31 -2.86 7.55
C ARG A 303 18.74 -4.20 7.12
N LYS A 304 19.45 -5.31 7.41
CA LYS A 304 19.05 -6.64 6.96
C LYS A 304 17.67 -7.05 7.49
N PRO A 305 17.40 -7.04 8.81
CA PRO A 305 16.08 -7.43 9.32
C PRO A 305 14.97 -6.46 8.88
N LEU A 306 15.19 -5.14 8.91
CA LEU A 306 14.17 -4.19 8.48
C LEU A 306 13.84 -4.29 6.99
N ALA A 307 14.84 -4.41 6.12
CA ALA A 307 14.61 -4.64 4.69
C ALA A 307 13.96 -6.01 4.41
N TYR A 308 14.19 -6.99 5.26
CA TYR A 308 13.52 -8.29 5.18
C TYR A 308 12.04 -8.17 5.57
N LEU A 309 11.71 -7.44 6.65
CA LEU A 309 10.33 -7.07 7.00
C LEU A 309 9.65 -6.32 5.85
N GLY A 310 10.33 -5.30 5.31
CA GLY A 310 9.85 -4.53 4.16
C GLY A 310 9.57 -5.37 2.92
N SER A 311 10.28 -6.48 2.75
CA SER A 311 10.03 -7.44 1.65
C SER A 311 8.85 -8.36 1.90
N GLY A 312 8.60 -8.71 3.16
CA GLY A 312 7.48 -9.55 3.60
C GLY A 312 6.19 -8.78 3.88
N THR A 313 6.16 -7.46 3.63
CA THR A 313 5.05 -6.55 3.98
C THR A 313 3.67 -7.09 3.61
N LEU A 314 3.51 -7.68 2.42
CA LEU A 314 2.23 -8.24 1.98
C LEU A 314 1.74 -9.38 2.92
N PHE A 315 2.61 -10.31 3.27
CA PHE A 315 2.24 -11.42 4.14
C PHE A 315 2.00 -10.97 5.58
N ILE A 316 2.82 -10.05 6.06
CA ILE A 316 2.60 -9.45 7.39
C ILE A 316 1.25 -8.72 7.40
N LEU A 317 0.94 -7.91 6.39
CA LEU A 317 -0.35 -7.23 6.28
C LEU A 317 -1.53 -8.21 6.32
N ILE A 318 -1.46 -9.29 5.56
CA ILE A 318 -2.55 -10.28 5.46
C ILE A 318 -2.75 -11.03 6.77
N PHE A 319 -1.68 -11.51 7.41
CA PHE A 319 -1.78 -12.52 8.46
C PHE A 319 -1.63 -11.96 9.88
N HIS A 320 -1.04 -10.77 10.07
CA HIS A 320 -0.68 -10.28 11.41
C HIS A 320 -1.88 -10.21 12.36
N GLY A 321 -3.01 -9.63 11.93
CA GLY A 321 -4.17 -9.43 12.79
C GLY A 321 -4.71 -10.75 13.36
N PHE A 322 -4.91 -11.75 12.48
CA PHE A 322 -5.36 -13.08 12.89
C PHE A 322 -4.36 -13.77 13.82
N LEU A 323 -3.09 -13.82 13.42
CA LEU A 323 -2.04 -14.51 14.19
C LEU A 323 -1.82 -13.85 15.54
N GLN A 324 -1.82 -12.53 15.59
CA GLN A 324 -1.62 -11.76 16.82
C GLN A 324 -2.75 -11.97 17.81
N THR A 325 -4.01 -11.84 17.36
CA THR A 325 -5.19 -12.03 18.22
C THR A 325 -5.24 -13.46 18.79
N ARG A 326 -4.99 -14.47 17.95
CA ARG A 326 -5.01 -15.87 18.41
C ARG A 326 -3.88 -16.17 19.38
N ALA A 327 -2.68 -15.64 19.14
CA ALA A 327 -1.57 -15.80 20.06
C ALA A 327 -1.83 -15.09 21.41
N PHE A 328 -2.34 -13.85 21.35
CA PHE A 328 -2.65 -13.09 22.56
C PHE A 328 -3.71 -13.82 23.43
N VAL A 329 -4.81 -14.27 22.83
CA VAL A 329 -5.84 -15.01 23.55
C VAL A 329 -5.28 -16.30 24.16
N ALA A 330 -4.52 -17.08 23.40
CA ALA A 330 -3.91 -18.31 23.91
C ALA A 330 -2.95 -18.05 25.08
N LEU A 331 -2.12 -17.03 24.99
CA LEU A 331 -1.19 -16.62 26.06
C LEU A 331 -1.95 -16.13 27.29
N HIS A 332 -3.04 -15.41 27.12
CA HIS A 332 -3.83 -14.87 28.22
C HIS A 332 -4.48 -15.96 29.10
N HIS A 333 -4.76 -17.15 28.52
CA HIS A 333 -5.24 -18.30 29.27
C HIS A 333 -4.18 -18.94 30.18
N ILE A 334 -2.89 -18.75 29.89
CA ILE A 334 -1.79 -19.40 30.62
C ILE A 334 -0.91 -18.43 31.43
N SER A 335 -1.03 -17.12 31.16
CA SER A 335 -0.20 -16.09 31.79
C SER A 335 -1.03 -14.86 32.14
N PRO A 336 -0.94 -14.36 33.38
CA PRO A 336 -1.62 -13.13 33.80
C PRO A 336 -0.93 -11.84 33.32
N TYR A 337 0.26 -11.95 32.73
CA TYR A 337 1.09 -10.78 32.35
C TYR A 337 0.69 -10.23 30.99
N VAL A 338 -0.32 -9.37 30.92
CA VAL A 338 -0.94 -8.85 29.72
C VAL A 338 0.06 -8.16 28.78
N TYR A 339 0.94 -7.32 29.32
CA TYR A 339 1.98 -6.63 28.53
C TYR A 339 2.97 -7.60 27.88
N LEU A 340 3.40 -8.62 28.63
CA LEU A 340 4.28 -9.67 28.08
C LEU A 340 3.57 -10.45 26.99
N ASN A 341 2.30 -10.85 27.22
CA ASN A 341 1.49 -11.54 26.24
C ASN A 341 1.34 -10.74 24.94
N SER A 342 1.18 -9.42 25.05
CA SER A 342 1.09 -8.50 23.92
C SER A 342 2.40 -8.44 23.13
N ILE A 343 3.53 -8.30 23.80
CA ILE A 343 4.86 -8.27 23.16
C ILE A 343 5.14 -9.62 22.46
N VAL A 344 4.86 -10.73 23.13
CA VAL A 344 5.07 -12.07 22.58
C VAL A 344 4.15 -12.30 21.37
N SER A 345 2.86 -11.90 21.44
CA SER A 345 1.92 -12.05 20.33
C SER A 345 2.32 -11.20 19.12
N LEU A 346 2.86 -9.99 19.33
CA LEU A 346 3.42 -9.14 18.29
C LEU A 346 4.59 -9.83 17.58
N ALA A 347 5.58 -10.27 18.34
CA ALA A 347 6.76 -10.95 17.80
C ALA A 347 6.38 -12.25 17.06
N TRP A 348 5.46 -13.03 17.65
CA TRP A 348 4.92 -14.24 17.04
C TRP A 348 4.23 -13.98 15.72
N SER A 349 3.34 -12.97 15.65
CA SER A 349 2.61 -12.66 14.42
C SER A 349 3.51 -12.26 13.28
N ILE A 350 4.56 -11.46 13.55
CA ILE A 350 5.57 -11.09 12.56
C ILE A 350 6.35 -12.34 12.10
N ALA A 351 6.86 -13.13 13.04
CA ALA A 351 7.67 -14.32 12.73
C ALA A 351 6.88 -15.33 11.91
N MET A 352 5.64 -15.63 12.29
CA MET A 352 4.79 -16.57 11.56
C MET A 352 4.36 -16.05 10.19
N SER A 353 4.07 -14.76 10.05
CA SER A 353 3.78 -14.15 8.75
C SER A 353 4.97 -14.27 7.79
N LEU A 354 6.18 -14.06 8.28
CA LEU A 354 7.41 -14.23 7.50
C LEU A 354 7.68 -15.70 7.17
N LEU A 355 7.40 -16.62 8.08
CA LEU A 355 7.50 -18.06 7.82
C LEU A 355 6.54 -18.47 6.70
N LEU A 356 5.29 -18.02 6.75
CA LEU A 356 4.31 -18.26 5.69
C LEU A 356 4.76 -17.69 4.35
N TRP A 357 5.38 -16.51 4.35
CA TRP A 357 5.98 -15.93 3.16
C TRP A 357 7.13 -16.79 2.60
N GLU A 358 8.05 -17.28 3.45
CA GLU A 358 9.12 -18.20 3.03
C GLU A 358 8.56 -19.50 2.46
N MET A 359 7.55 -20.08 3.09
CA MET A 359 6.86 -21.26 2.58
C MET A 359 6.22 -20.99 1.21
N ALA A 360 5.54 -19.86 1.05
CA ALA A 360 4.92 -19.47 -0.21
C ALA A 360 5.95 -19.29 -1.34
N LYS A 361 7.15 -18.80 -1.04
CA LYS A 361 8.24 -18.71 -2.03
C LYS A 361 8.78 -20.07 -2.46
N ARG A 362 8.84 -21.04 -1.55
CA ARG A 362 9.40 -22.38 -1.82
C ARG A 362 8.40 -23.29 -2.52
N GLN A 363 7.12 -23.14 -2.27
CA GLN A 363 6.07 -23.99 -2.84
C GLN A 363 5.52 -23.39 -4.13
N ARG A 364 5.69 -24.08 -5.26
CA ARG A 364 5.29 -23.58 -6.60
C ARG A 364 3.82 -23.19 -6.71
N TRP A 365 2.91 -23.97 -6.10
CA TRP A 365 1.48 -23.68 -6.14
C TRP A 365 1.10 -22.47 -5.28
N LEU A 366 1.65 -22.34 -4.05
CA LEU A 366 1.46 -21.18 -3.20
C LEU A 366 2.02 -19.90 -3.83
N SER A 367 3.22 -20.01 -4.43
CA SER A 367 3.82 -18.90 -5.16
C SER A 367 2.92 -18.42 -6.30
N LYS A 368 2.31 -19.32 -7.08
CA LYS A 368 1.38 -18.96 -8.14
C LYS A 368 0.11 -18.31 -7.61
N LEU A 369 -0.41 -18.74 -6.46
CA LEU A 369 -1.63 -18.22 -5.86
C LEU A 369 -1.43 -16.88 -5.13
N LEU A 370 -0.35 -16.72 -4.37
CA LEU A 370 -0.22 -15.60 -3.43
C LEU A 370 0.84 -14.58 -3.84
N LEU A 371 1.81 -14.94 -4.70
CA LEU A 371 2.88 -14.04 -5.09
C LEU A 371 2.69 -13.48 -6.51
N PRO A 372 3.19 -12.26 -6.78
CA PRO A 372 3.19 -11.72 -8.13
C PRO A 372 4.06 -12.60 -9.04
N GLN A 373 3.52 -12.97 -10.20
CA GLN A 373 4.25 -13.73 -11.21
C GLN A 373 5.01 -12.76 -12.11
N LYS A 374 6.26 -13.11 -12.44
CA LYS A 374 7.00 -12.35 -13.47
C LYS A 374 6.29 -12.51 -14.80
N PRO A 375 6.09 -11.44 -15.59
CA PRO A 375 5.54 -11.57 -16.92
C PRO A 375 6.43 -12.55 -17.71
N ARG A 376 5.81 -13.53 -18.38
CA ARG A 376 6.51 -14.41 -19.33
C ARG A 376 7.12 -13.50 -20.39
N LYS A 377 8.45 -13.60 -20.59
CA LYS A 377 9.09 -13.00 -21.77
C LYS A 377 8.37 -13.58 -22.99
N ALA A 378 7.78 -12.72 -23.82
CA ALA A 378 7.34 -13.13 -25.12
C ALA A 378 8.55 -13.73 -25.85
N ILE A 379 8.48 -15.00 -26.21
CA ILE A 379 9.45 -15.63 -27.10
C ILE A 379 9.19 -14.94 -28.43
N VAL A 380 9.99 -13.95 -28.78
CA VAL A 380 10.05 -13.45 -30.17
C VAL A 380 10.64 -14.61 -30.95
N HIS A 381 9.79 -15.36 -31.62
CA HIS A 381 10.21 -16.28 -32.66
C HIS A 381 10.84 -15.44 -33.76
N ASP A 382 12.13 -15.51 -33.83
CA ASP A 382 12.93 -14.98 -34.92
C ASP A 382 12.72 -15.93 -36.14
N GLU A 383 11.60 -15.75 -36.84
CA GLU A 383 11.28 -16.47 -38.09
C GLU A 383 11.93 -15.80 -39.32
N LEU A 384 12.99 -15.05 -39.16
CA LEU A 384 13.75 -14.43 -40.27
C LEU A 384 15.13 -15.04 -40.43
N GLY A 385 15.23 -16.34 -40.62
CA GLY A 385 16.51 -16.98 -40.80
C GLY A 385 16.52 -18.27 -41.65
N ARG A 386 15.50 -18.50 -42.48
CA ARG A 386 15.53 -19.62 -43.46
C ARG A 386 14.83 -19.29 -44.76
N SER A 387 15.42 -18.40 -45.55
CA SER A 387 15.20 -18.38 -47.01
C SER A 387 16.36 -17.67 -47.70
N ALA A 388 17.52 -18.29 -47.72
CA ALA A 388 18.55 -18.05 -48.72
C ALA A 388 19.52 -19.27 -48.66
N GLY A 389 19.26 -20.24 -49.46
CA GLY A 389 20.10 -21.38 -49.76
C GLY A 389 19.59 -22.02 -51.02
#